data_b6797f46ed697abf3ae4949ba59bc82a
#
_entry.id   b6797f46ed697abf3ae4949ba59bc82a
#
_cell.length_a   1.000
_cell.length_b   1.000
_cell.length_c   1.000
_cell.angle_alpha   90.00
_cell.angle_beta   90.00
_cell.angle_gamma   90.00
#
_symmetry.space_group_name_H-M   'P 1'
#
loop_
_entity.id
_entity.type
_entity.pdbx_description
1 polymer ?
#
loop_
_entity_poly.entity_id
_entity_poly.type
_entity_poly.pdbx_seq_one_letter_code
_entity_poly.pdbx_strand_id
1 'polypeptide(L)'
;MKRVVAIPGWFLLALSIFVSGGWGALALYYSGPQTPVLQAALAGTFAIAALLTLTALGFRRRRWRALAAYLVLFAVLLTWWLGIEPSNDRDWQPDVAKLAYATVDGDMITVHNIRNFAYRSETDYTPAWYDKTYDLSKLEGVDLVAVYWMGPAIAHTLVSFAFAGGDHLAISIETRKEKGEAYSTLKGFFRPYELSYVVADERDVLRLRTNYRKDPPEDVYIYRSQGSIESGRRLFLEYVRQMNALKTKPDFYNTLVNNCTTDVWYNSLVNATHLNFSWKILASGYVPEYLYESGRLDTSLPFPELQRRAHVNTRAQAADTAPDFSRRIREPAANSTQQKPSPKDN
;
A
#
# COMPACT_ATOMS: atom_id res chain seq x y z
N MET A 1 44.18 -26.30 9.40
CA MET A 1 43.03 -25.54 9.89
C MET A 1 42.83 -24.15 9.26
N LYS A 2 43.81 -23.41 8.79
CA LYS A 2 43.64 -22.04 8.22
C LYS A 2 42.92 -21.96 6.85
N ARG A 3 42.88 -23.03 6.05
CA ARG A 3 42.26 -23.02 4.70
C ARG A 3 40.72 -23.17 4.72
N VAL A 4 40.16 -23.86 5.70
CA VAL A 4 38.71 -24.14 5.78
C VAL A 4 37.92 -22.87 6.20
N VAL A 5 38.53 -21.95 6.97
CA VAL A 5 37.91 -20.69 7.41
C VAL A 5 37.99 -19.60 6.33
N ALA A 6 38.98 -19.67 5.41
CA ALA A 6 39.17 -18.66 4.38
C ALA A 6 38.18 -18.75 3.21
N ILE A 7 37.70 -19.95 2.88
CA ILE A 7 36.72 -20.18 1.79
C ILE A 7 35.39 -19.51 2.08
N PRO A 8 34.74 -19.69 3.26
CA PRO A 8 33.50 -19.02 3.60
C PRO A 8 33.61 -17.49 3.59
N GLY A 9 34.73 -16.92 4.06
CA GLY A 9 34.96 -15.47 4.09
C GLY A 9 35.00 -14.85 2.69
N TRP A 10 35.71 -15.46 1.75
CA TRP A 10 35.75 -14.99 0.36
C TRP A 10 34.41 -15.15 -0.37
N PHE A 11 33.67 -16.22 -0.08
CA PHE A 11 32.33 -16.42 -0.62
C PHE A 11 31.38 -15.33 -0.13
N LEU A 12 31.36 -15.04 1.17
CA LEU A 12 30.52 -13.97 1.74
C LEU A 12 30.89 -12.59 1.18
N LEU A 13 32.19 -12.30 0.99
CA LEU A 13 32.62 -11.06 0.37
C LEU A 13 32.15 -10.96 -1.09
N ALA A 14 32.30 -12.04 -1.87
CA ALA A 14 31.84 -12.05 -3.25
C ALA A 14 30.29 -11.88 -3.34
N LEU A 15 29.55 -12.56 -2.47
CA LEU A 15 28.11 -12.41 -2.37
C LEU A 15 27.71 -10.97 -1.99
N SER A 16 28.42 -10.36 -1.04
CA SER A 16 28.16 -8.96 -0.63
C SER A 16 28.39 -7.97 -1.78
N ILE A 17 29.46 -8.16 -2.57
CA ILE A 17 29.74 -7.33 -3.76
C ILE A 17 28.67 -7.56 -4.83
N PHE A 18 28.25 -8.81 -5.05
CA PHE A 18 27.20 -9.13 -6.02
C PHE A 18 25.86 -8.48 -5.65
N VAL A 19 25.43 -8.63 -4.39
CA VAL A 19 24.17 -8.06 -3.90
C VAL A 19 24.20 -6.54 -3.88
N SER A 20 25.27 -5.93 -3.35
CA SER A 20 25.40 -4.47 -3.31
C SER A 20 25.61 -3.87 -4.70
N GLY A 21 26.26 -4.60 -5.62
CA GLY A 21 26.42 -4.21 -7.02
C GLY A 21 25.09 -4.20 -7.75
N GLY A 22 24.28 -5.25 -7.59
CA GLY A 22 22.94 -5.32 -8.14
C GLY A 22 22.02 -4.24 -7.58
N TRP A 23 22.02 -4.06 -6.25
CA TRP A 23 21.25 -3.00 -5.60
C TRP A 23 21.67 -1.60 -6.10
N GLY A 24 22.97 -1.34 -6.19
CA GLY A 24 23.47 -0.04 -6.63
C GLY A 24 23.13 0.27 -8.09
N ALA A 25 23.20 -0.73 -8.98
CA ALA A 25 22.79 -0.58 -10.37
C ALA A 25 21.29 -0.26 -10.47
N LEU A 26 20.44 -0.96 -9.71
CA LEU A 26 19.00 -0.70 -9.66
C LEU A 26 18.68 0.67 -9.01
N ALA A 27 19.42 1.07 -7.99
CA ALA A 27 19.28 2.40 -7.38
C ALA A 27 19.56 3.52 -8.38
N LEU A 28 20.62 3.41 -9.17
CA LEU A 28 20.93 4.38 -10.23
C LEU A 28 19.90 4.35 -11.37
N TYR A 29 19.36 3.18 -11.68
CA TYR A 29 18.35 3.03 -12.73
C TYR A 29 17.00 3.61 -12.33
N TYR A 30 16.54 3.38 -11.08
CA TYR A 30 15.20 3.77 -10.65
C TYR A 30 15.12 5.10 -9.92
N SER A 31 16.21 5.53 -9.23
CA SER A 31 16.27 6.82 -8.51
C SER A 31 17.12 7.86 -9.24
N GLY A 32 17.77 7.49 -10.35
CA GLY A 32 18.69 8.35 -11.10
C GLY A 32 17.98 9.44 -11.92
N PRO A 33 18.76 10.20 -12.72
CA PRO A 33 18.23 11.24 -13.59
C PRO A 33 17.14 10.71 -14.51
N GLN A 34 16.12 11.51 -14.82
CA GLN A 34 14.94 11.07 -15.61
C GLN A 34 15.24 10.77 -17.11
N THR A 35 16.48 10.88 -17.56
CA THR A 35 16.87 10.55 -18.92
C THR A 35 17.17 9.05 -19.06
N PRO A 36 16.36 8.23 -19.78
CA PRO A 36 16.50 6.76 -19.83
C PRO A 36 17.90 6.28 -20.24
N VAL A 37 18.52 6.97 -21.20
CA VAL A 37 19.89 6.63 -21.67
C VAL A 37 20.92 6.82 -20.54
N LEU A 38 20.82 7.91 -19.78
CA LEU A 38 21.74 8.20 -18.69
C LEU A 38 21.51 7.24 -17.52
N GLN A 39 20.26 6.90 -17.19
CA GLN A 39 19.94 5.87 -16.19
C GLN A 39 20.60 4.53 -16.54
N ALA A 40 20.40 4.06 -17.78
CA ALA A 40 20.97 2.80 -18.24
C ALA A 40 22.51 2.85 -18.25
N ALA A 41 23.13 3.96 -18.67
CA ALA A 41 24.56 4.13 -18.70
C ALA A 41 25.19 4.12 -17.29
N LEU A 42 24.61 4.85 -16.33
CA LEU A 42 25.07 4.88 -14.95
C LEU A 42 24.92 3.51 -14.28
N ALA A 43 23.74 2.88 -14.40
CA ALA A 43 23.47 1.55 -13.87
C ALA A 43 24.42 0.50 -14.46
N GLY A 44 24.60 0.50 -15.79
CA GLY A 44 25.52 -0.41 -16.49
C GLY A 44 26.97 -0.21 -16.08
N THR A 45 27.45 1.03 -15.97
CA THR A 45 28.81 1.35 -15.52
C THR A 45 29.06 0.84 -14.09
N PHE A 46 28.09 1.03 -13.20
CA PHE A 46 28.21 0.53 -11.83
C PHE A 46 28.20 -1.00 -11.75
N ALA A 47 27.32 -1.65 -12.51
CA ALA A 47 27.29 -3.11 -12.61
C ALA A 47 28.61 -3.68 -13.14
N ILE A 48 29.19 -3.06 -14.18
CA ILE A 48 30.51 -3.43 -14.73
C ILE A 48 31.59 -3.26 -13.66
N ALA A 49 31.60 -2.17 -12.90
CA ALA A 49 32.57 -1.96 -11.82
C ALA A 49 32.47 -3.05 -10.74
N ALA A 50 31.27 -3.46 -10.36
CA ALA A 50 31.04 -4.57 -9.44
C ALA A 50 31.57 -5.91 -10.00
N LEU A 51 31.27 -6.22 -11.27
CA LEU A 51 31.77 -7.42 -11.95
C LEU A 51 33.30 -7.44 -12.08
N LEU A 52 33.92 -6.31 -12.45
CA LEU A 52 35.38 -6.18 -12.49
C LEU A 52 36.00 -6.37 -11.10
N THR A 53 35.34 -5.91 -10.06
CA THR A 53 35.80 -6.14 -8.67
C THR A 53 35.73 -7.62 -8.32
N LEU A 54 34.61 -8.31 -8.64
CA LEU A 54 34.48 -9.74 -8.42
C LEU A 54 35.55 -10.56 -9.14
N THR A 55 35.83 -10.23 -10.40
CA THR A 55 36.91 -10.90 -11.16
C THR A 55 38.28 -10.62 -10.56
N ALA A 56 38.54 -9.38 -10.08
CA ALA A 56 39.79 -8.98 -9.46
C ALA A 56 40.09 -9.68 -8.13
N LEU A 57 39.03 -10.20 -7.44
CA LEU A 57 39.24 -11.02 -6.21
C LEU A 57 40.10 -12.25 -6.45
N GLY A 58 40.05 -12.82 -7.66
CA GLY A 58 40.92 -13.96 -8.06
C GLY A 58 42.39 -13.59 -8.19
N PHE A 59 42.76 -12.31 -8.29
CA PHE A 59 44.14 -11.85 -8.53
C PHE A 59 44.74 -11.25 -7.26
N ARG A 60 45.62 -12.00 -6.59
CA ARG A 60 46.23 -11.64 -5.30
C ARG A 60 46.82 -10.23 -5.22
N ARG A 61 47.40 -9.71 -6.32
CA ARG A 61 48.01 -8.38 -6.39
C ARG A 61 47.01 -7.23 -6.55
N ARG A 62 45.84 -7.48 -7.14
CA ARG A 62 44.85 -6.44 -7.51
C ARG A 62 43.64 -6.39 -6.59
N ARG A 63 43.34 -7.50 -5.87
CA ARG A 63 42.08 -7.66 -5.11
C ARG A 63 41.81 -6.53 -4.11
N TRP A 64 42.82 -6.12 -3.33
CA TRP A 64 42.62 -5.09 -2.32
C TRP A 64 42.41 -3.69 -2.92
N ARG A 65 43.10 -3.38 -4.03
CA ARG A 65 42.93 -2.11 -4.75
C ARG A 65 41.53 -2.05 -5.40
N ALA A 66 41.09 -3.14 -6.03
CA ALA A 66 39.76 -3.24 -6.64
C ALA A 66 38.66 -3.13 -5.57
N LEU A 67 38.81 -3.84 -4.45
CA LEU A 67 37.90 -3.75 -3.33
C LEU A 67 37.83 -2.32 -2.75
N ALA A 68 38.96 -1.68 -2.50
CA ALA A 68 38.99 -0.31 -2.00
C ALA A 68 38.28 0.67 -2.97
N ALA A 69 38.58 0.56 -4.28
CA ALA A 69 37.94 1.39 -5.30
C ALA A 69 36.42 1.16 -5.35
N TYR A 70 35.95 -0.09 -5.28
CA TYR A 70 34.54 -0.44 -5.23
C TYR A 70 33.85 0.12 -3.98
N LEU A 71 34.47 -0.01 -2.81
CA LEU A 71 33.90 0.51 -1.55
C LEU A 71 33.78 2.04 -1.58
N VAL A 72 34.75 2.75 -2.16
CA VAL A 72 34.66 4.20 -2.35
C VAL A 72 33.50 4.54 -3.30
N LEU A 73 33.41 3.84 -4.45
CA LEU A 73 32.35 4.04 -5.42
C LEU A 73 30.96 3.75 -4.81
N PHE A 74 30.84 2.65 -4.05
CA PHE A 74 29.60 2.29 -3.35
C PHE A 74 29.24 3.30 -2.26
N ALA A 75 30.23 3.80 -1.51
CA ALA A 75 30.01 4.83 -0.49
C ALA A 75 29.50 6.15 -1.12
N VAL A 76 30.07 6.57 -2.25
CA VAL A 76 29.59 7.76 -3.00
C VAL A 76 28.15 7.55 -3.47
N LEU A 77 27.85 6.38 -4.06
CA LEU A 77 26.51 6.04 -4.48
C LEU A 77 25.52 6.05 -3.30
N LEU A 78 25.88 5.42 -2.19
CA LEU A 78 25.03 5.33 -1.01
C LEU A 78 24.78 6.72 -0.40
N THR A 79 25.81 7.58 -0.33
CA THR A 79 25.66 8.95 0.16
C THR A 79 24.72 9.76 -0.74
N TRP A 80 24.87 9.65 -2.07
CA TRP A 80 23.95 10.28 -3.01
C TRP A 80 22.51 9.77 -2.83
N TRP A 81 22.32 8.44 -2.75
CA TRP A 81 20.99 7.83 -2.63
C TRP A 81 20.31 8.20 -1.30
N LEU A 82 21.07 8.26 -0.20
CA LEU A 82 20.56 8.70 1.10
C LEU A 82 20.19 10.19 1.11
N GLY A 83 20.85 10.99 0.28
CA GLY A 83 20.58 12.41 0.10
C GLY A 83 19.39 12.74 -0.80
N ILE A 84 18.72 11.74 -1.42
CA ILE A 84 17.49 11.97 -2.15
C ILE A 84 16.37 12.30 -1.14
N GLU A 85 15.79 13.49 -1.28
CA GLU A 85 14.72 13.96 -0.40
C GLU A 85 13.34 13.78 -1.08
N PRO A 86 12.31 13.35 -0.34
CA PRO A 86 10.96 13.33 -0.85
C PRO A 86 10.39 14.75 -0.97
N SER A 87 9.42 14.94 -1.86
CA SER A 87 8.84 16.26 -2.12
C SER A 87 7.33 16.19 -2.20
N ASN A 88 6.65 17.27 -1.77
CA ASN A 88 5.22 17.46 -2.04
C ASN A 88 4.97 18.29 -3.30
N ASP A 89 6.02 18.85 -3.90
CA ASP A 89 5.95 19.81 -5.00
C ASP A 89 6.51 19.20 -6.30
N ARG A 90 5.70 18.30 -6.92
CA ARG A 90 5.97 17.68 -8.21
C ARG A 90 4.72 17.65 -9.08
N ASP A 91 4.83 17.28 -10.34
CA ASP A 91 3.69 17.17 -11.26
C ASP A 91 2.94 15.84 -11.07
N TRP A 92 2.09 15.79 -10.07
CA TRP A 92 1.38 14.59 -9.64
C TRP A 92 0.30 14.14 -10.61
N GLN A 93 0.05 12.83 -10.66
CA GLN A 93 -1.15 12.28 -11.30
C GLN A 93 -2.41 12.83 -10.62
N PRO A 94 -3.50 13.03 -11.37
CA PRO A 94 -4.71 13.67 -10.81
C PRO A 94 -5.29 12.92 -9.60
N ASP A 95 -5.19 11.60 -9.56
CA ASP A 95 -5.74 10.75 -8.49
C ASP A 95 -5.02 10.92 -7.14
N VAL A 96 -3.80 11.46 -7.14
CA VAL A 96 -2.96 11.74 -5.95
C VAL A 96 -2.48 13.20 -5.88
N ALA A 97 -3.05 14.08 -6.71
CA ALA A 97 -2.60 15.48 -6.84
C ALA A 97 -2.78 16.29 -5.55
N LYS A 98 -3.90 16.06 -4.83
CA LYS A 98 -4.20 16.77 -3.59
C LYS A 98 -3.98 15.86 -2.39
N LEU A 99 -3.10 16.27 -1.48
CA LEU A 99 -2.97 15.60 -0.18
C LEU A 99 -4.16 15.93 0.69
N ALA A 100 -4.76 14.90 1.29
CA ALA A 100 -5.71 15.09 2.36
C ALA A 100 -4.99 15.56 3.63
N TYR A 101 -5.70 16.33 4.45
CA TYR A 101 -5.29 16.75 5.79
C TYR A 101 -6.52 17.01 6.63
N ALA A 102 -6.36 17.16 7.93
CA ALA A 102 -7.50 17.44 8.81
C ALA A 102 -7.18 18.51 9.85
N THR A 103 -8.20 19.26 10.24
CA THR A 103 -8.21 20.13 11.42
C THR A 103 -9.01 19.46 12.52
N VAL A 104 -8.53 19.55 13.76
CA VAL A 104 -9.09 18.89 14.94
C VAL A 104 -9.57 19.95 15.91
N ASP A 105 -10.85 19.89 16.27
CA ASP A 105 -11.47 20.73 17.30
C ASP A 105 -12.30 19.84 18.24
N GLY A 106 -11.65 19.34 19.29
CA GLY A 106 -12.23 18.32 20.15
C GLY A 106 -12.59 17.04 19.39
N ASP A 107 -13.85 16.64 19.45
CA ASP A 107 -14.36 15.49 18.69
C ASP A 107 -14.76 15.83 17.25
N MET A 108 -14.74 17.12 16.88
CA MET A 108 -15.07 17.56 15.53
C MET A 108 -13.83 17.59 14.65
N ILE A 109 -13.76 16.69 13.69
CA ILE A 109 -12.62 16.50 12.79
C ILE A 109 -13.03 16.90 11.39
N THR A 110 -12.51 18.05 10.91
CA THR A 110 -12.74 18.47 9.52
C THR A 110 -11.65 17.92 8.64
N VAL A 111 -12.02 16.99 7.77
CA VAL A 111 -11.12 16.39 6.77
C VAL A 111 -11.25 17.19 5.48
N HIS A 112 -10.10 17.62 4.96
CA HIS A 112 -9.97 18.41 3.74
C HIS A 112 -9.46 17.58 2.59
N ASN A 113 -9.91 17.91 1.37
CA ASN A 113 -9.54 17.22 0.13
C ASN A 113 -9.97 15.74 0.11
N ILE A 114 -11.15 15.43 0.61
CA ILE A 114 -11.74 14.09 0.45
C ILE A 114 -12.01 13.87 -1.04
N ARG A 115 -11.44 12.83 -1.63
CA ARG A 115 -11.58 12.52 -3.05
C ARG A 115 -12.96 11.90 -3.33
N ASN A 116 -13.61 12.40 -4.37
CA ASN A 116 -14.90 11.89 -4.83
C ASN A 116 -15.01 12.04 -6.35
N PHE A 117 -14.23 11.26 -7.07
CA PHE A 117 -14.17 11.27 -8.52
C PHE A 117 -15.39 10.60 -9.15
N ALA A 118 -15.85 11.16 -10.27
CA ALA A 118 -16.88 10.54 -11.08
C ALA A 118 -16.25 9.75 -12.24
N TYR A 119 -16.23 8.43 -12.11
CA TYR A 119 -15.62 7.52 -13.09
C TYR A 119 -16.58 7.16 -14.23
N ARG A 120 -16.07 7.10 -15.45
CA ARG A 120 -16.65 6.51 -16.65
C ARG A 120 -15.86 5.27 -17.08
N SER A 121 -14.54 5.27 -16.82
CA SER A 121 -13.65 4.12 -16.91
C SER A 121 -12.54 4.27 -15.86
N GLU A 122 -11.59 3.36 -15.79
CA GLU A 122 -10.43 3.47 -14.90
C GLU A 122 -9.60 4.74 -15.19
N THR A 123 -9.49 5.12 -16.47
CA THR A 123 -8.66 6.25 -16.95
C THR A 123 -9.46 7.46 -17.36
N ASP A 124 -10.78 7.34 -17.52
CA ASP A 124 -11.69 8.45 -17.83
C ASP A 124 -12.56 8.76 -16.63
N TYR A 125 -12.27 9.87 -15.95
CA TYR A 125 -12.97 10.34 -14.77
C TYR A 125 -12.95 11.86 -14.66
N THR A 126 -13.89 12.40 -13.91
CA THR A 126 -13.92 13.82 -13.55
C THR A 126 -13.42 13.97 -12.13
N PRO A 127 -12.25 14.62 -11.92
CA PRO A 127 -11.70 14.84 -10.59
C PRO A 127 -12.58 15.78 -9.75
N ALA A 128 -12.85 15.39 -8.51
CA ALA A 128 -13.56 16.22 -7.55
C ALA A 128 -13.06 15.94 -6.12
N TRP A 129 -13.06 16.97 -5.29
CA TRP A 129 -12.72 16.91 -3.87
C TRP A 129 -13.68 17.77 -3.09
N TYR A 130 -13.91 17.39 -1.84
CA TYR A 130 -14.72 18.15 -0.92
C TYR A 130 -14.15 18.10 0.50
N ASP A 131 -14.63 18.96 1.37
CA ASP A 131 -14.29 18.99 2.78
C ASP A 131 -15.50 18.56 3.60
N LYS A 132 -15.27 17.82 4.68
CA LYS A 132 -16.36 17.36 5.55
C LYS A 132 -15.89 17.26 6.99
N THR A 133 -16.77 17.67 7.92
CA THR A 133 -16.57 17.51 9.35
C THR A 133 -17.23 16.23 9.83
N TYR A 134 -16.47 15.41 10.53
CA TYR A 134 -16.92 14.19 11.19
C TYR A 134 -16.91 14.39 12.70
N ASP A 135 -17.99 13.99 13.35
CA ASP A 135 -18.07 13.91 14.80
C ASP A 135 -17.52 12.57 15.26
N LEU A 136 -16.33 12.55 15.85
CA LEU A 136 -15.64 11.34 16.28
C LEU A 136 -16.42 10.57 17.34
N SER A 137 -17.29 11.27 18.11
CA SER A 137 -18.18 10.60 19.07
C SER A 137 -19.19 9.68 18.39
N LYS A 138 -19.48 9.90 17.09
CA LYS A 138 -20.41 9.13 16.27
C LYS A 138 -19.74 8.03 15.46
N LEU A 139 -18.46 7.72 15.71
CA LEU A 139 -17.82 6.57 15.08
C LEU A 139 -18.52 5.28 15.54
N GLU A 140 -18.95 4.45 14.57
CA GLU A 140 -19.67 3.19 14.81
C GLU A 140 -18.81 1.96 14.55
N GLY A 141 -17.72 2.09 13.80
CA GLY A 141 -16.85 0.97 13.52
C GLY A 141 -15.76 1.26 12.50
N VAL A 142 -14.90 0.27 12.34
CA VAL A 142 -13.79 0.30 11.42
C VAL A 142 -13.83 -0.97 10.57
N ASP A 143 -13.72 -0.81 9.27
CA ASP A 143 -13.64 -1.91 8.32
C ASP A 143 -12.24 -2.01 7.74
N LEU A 144 -11.68 -3.23 7.72
CA LEU A 144 -10.56 -3.55 6.86
C LEU A 144 -11.09 -3.88 5.47
N VAL A 145 -10.54 -3.26 4.45
CA VAL A 145 -10.80 -3.61 3.06
C VAL A 145 -9.57 -4.26 2.47
N ALA A 146 -9.73 -5.43 1.85
CA ALA A 146 -8.67 -6.15 1.15
C ALA A 146 -9.04 -6.28 -0.34
N VAL A 147 -8.12 -5.92 -1.22
CA VAL A 147 -8.31 -5.89 -2.66
C VAL A 147 -7.27 -6.77 -3.33
N TYR A 148 -7.72 -7.79 -4.05
CA TYR A 148 -6.85 -8.77 -4.71
C TYR A 148 -6.89 -8.61 -6.23
N TRP A 149 -5.71 -8.69 -6.88
CA TRP A 149 -5.57 -8.67 -8.35
C TRP A 149 -4.44 -9.58 -8.87
N MET A 150 -3.58 -10.12 -7.99
CA MET A 150 -2.41 -10.95 -8.35
C MET A 150 -2.39 -12.27 -7.59
N GLY A 151 -3.55 -12.87 -7.35
CA GLY A 151 -3.66 -14.10 -6.57
C GLY A 151 -3.74 -13.85 -5.05
N PRO A 152 -3.70 -14.93 -4.22
CA PRO A 152 -4.12 -14.86 -2.81
C PRO A 152 -3.07 -14.27 -1.86
N ALA A 153 -1.79 -14.20 -2.25
CA ALA A 153 -0.71 -13.83 -1.34
C ALA A 153 -0.55 -12.32 -1.14
N ILE A 154 -0.98 -11.53 -2.14
CA ILE A 154 -0.80 -10.07 -2.13
C ILE A 154 -2.17 -9.41 -2.30
N ALA A 155 -2.47 -8.50 -1.40
CA ALA A 155 -3.63 -7.62 -1.49
C ALA A 155 -3.23 -6.18 -1.17
N HIS A 156 -3.90 -5.24 -1.81
CA HIS A 156 -3.90 -3.87 -1.32
C HIS A 156 -4.87 -3.77 -0.14
N THR A 157 -4.43 -3.16 0.95
CA THR A 157 -5.27 -2.96 2.12
C THR A 157 -5.55 -1.48 2.35
N LEU A 158 -6.77 -1.18 2.74
CA LEU A 158 -7.19 0.15 3.16
C LEU A 158 -8.18 0.02 4.33
N VAL A 159 -8.43 1.12 5.01
CA VAL A 159 -9.33 1.16 6.15
C VAL A 159 -10.49 2.09 5.84
N SER A 160 -11.71 1.68 6.19
CA SER A 160 -12.91 2.52 6.11
C SER A 160 -13.50 2.72 7.50
N PHE A 161 -13.74 3.98 7.85
CA PHE A 161 -14.33 4.39 9.12
C PHE A 161 -15.81 4.66 8.91
N ALA A 162 -16.65 3.94 9.65
CA ALA A 162 -18.11 4.07 9.60
C ALA A 162 -18.60 4.99 10.71
N PHE A 163 -19.39 5.98 10.34
CA PHE A 163 -20.01 6.93 11.27
C PHE A 163 -21.54 6.81 11.25
N ALA A 164 -22.18 7.22 12.33
CA ALA A 164 -23.64 7.25 12.44
C ALA A 164 -24.27 8.02 11.28
N GLY A 165 -25.43 7.54 10.85
CA GLY A 165 -26.12 8.11 9.68
C GLY A 165 -25.69 7.51 8.34
N GLY A 166 -24.83 6.50 8.35
CA GLY A 166 -24.41 5.78 7.14
C GLY A 166 -23.22 6.43 6.42
N ASP A 167 -22.58 7.40 7.03
CA ASP A 167 -21.36 8.01 6.49
C ASP A 167 -20.17 7.05 6.61
N HIS A 168 -19.36 6.99 5.55
CA HIS A 168 -18.13 6.21 5.52
C HIS A 168 -16.99 7.02 4.95
N LEU A 169 -15.82 6.93 5.57
CA LEU A 169 -14.59 7.58 5.11
C LEU A 169 -13.52 6.52 4.90
N ALA A 170 -13.17 6.28 3.65
CA ALA A 170 -12.11 5.34 3.30
C ALA A 170 -10.76 6.06 3.24
N ILE A 171 -9.73 5.43 3.82
CA ILE A 171 -8.35 5.93 3.77
C ILE A 171 -7.46 4.84 3.21
N SER A 172 -6.88 5.12 2.05
CA SER A 172 -5.96 4.25 1.33
C SER A 172 -4.55 4.84 1.35
N ILE A 173 -3.57 4.02 1.68
CA ILE A 173 -2.16 4.40 1.69
C ILE A 173 -1.58 3.99 0.34
N GLU A 174 -1.16 4.98 -0.45
CA GLU A 174 -0.85 4.81 -1.87
C GLU A 174 0.55 5.35 -2.20
N THR A 175 1.08 4.86 -3.34
CA THR A 175 2.20 5.53 -4.02
C THR A 175 1.72 6.84 -4.62
N ARG A 176 2.40 7.94 -4.34
CA ARG A 176 2.17 9.21 -5.00
C ARG A 176 3.01 9.27 -6.26
N LYS A 177 2.37 9.12 -7.42
CA LYS A 177 3.02 9.01 -8.73
C LYS A 177 3.02 10.35 -9.44
N GLU A 178 4.13 10.69 -10.09
CA GLU A 178 4.18 11.79 -11.04
C GLU A 178 3.45 11.44 -12.35
N LYS A 179 3.03 12.44 -13.12
CA LYS A 179 2.43 12.23 -14.44
C LYS A 179 3.36 11.41 -15.33
N GLY A 180 2.80 10.41 -16.00
CA GLY A 180 3.54 9.49 -16.84
C GLY A 180 4.20 8.32 -16.10
N GLU A 181 4.16 8.27 -14.78
CA GLU A 181 4.66 7.13 -14.02
C GLU A 181 3.64 6.01 -13.91
N ALA A 182 4.12 4.77 -14.06
CA ALA A 182 3.37 3.56 -13.75
C ALA A 182 3.85 2.94 -12.43
N TYR A 183 2.94 2.34 -11.69
CA TYR A 183 3.29 1.58 -10.50
C TYR A 183 4.18 0.38 -10.83
N SER A 184 5.19 0.17 -10.03
CA SER A 184 6.03 -1.03 -10.07
C SER A 184 6.47 -1.40 -8.66
N THR A 185 6.19 -2.63 -8.26
CA THR A 185 6.62 -3.18 -6.97
C THR A 185 8.14 -3.09 -6.79
N LEU A 186 8.90 -3.39 -7.86
CA LEU A 186 10.37 -3.32 -7.84
C LEU A 186 10.88 -1.88 -7.67
N LYS A 187 10.30 -0.93 -8.39
CA LYS A 187 10.65 0.49 -8.24
C LYS A 187 10.47 0.96 -6.80
N GLY A 188 9.39 0.54 -6.13
CA GLY A 188 9.08 0.97 -4.77
C GLY A 188 10.14 0.68 -3.70
N PHE A 189 11.19 -0.10 -4.01
CA PHE A 189 12.36 -0.28 -3.14
C PHE A 189 13.40 0.85 -3.26
N PHE A 190 13.28 1.72 -4.28
CA PHE A 190 14.34 2.65 -4.69
C PHE A 190 13.95 4.13 -4.61
N ARG A 191 12.98 4.53 -3.79
CA ARG A 191 12.53 5.92 -3.58
C ARG A 191 12.02 6.68 -4.81
N PRO A 192 11.38 6.06 -5.81
CA PRO A 192 10.80 6.82 -6.92
C PRO A 192 9.44 7.43 -6.57
N TYR A 193 8.75 6.90 -5.55
CA TYR A 193 7.40 7.31 -5.18
C TYR A 193 7.39 7.90 -3.77
N GLU A 194 6.71 9.02 -3.60
CA GLU A 194 6.33 9.50 -2.29
C GLU A 194 5.13 8.72 -1.75
N LEU A 195 5.01 8.73 -0.42
CA LEU A 195 3.88 8.17 0.31
C LEU A 195 2.70 9.14 0.29
N SER A 196 1.49 8.64 0.10
CA SER A 196 0.27 9.42 0.11
C SER A 196 -0.85 8.71 0.86
N TYR A 197 -1.57 9.44 1.70
CA TYR A 197 -2.85 9.00 2.26
C TYR A 197 -3.96 9.58 1.40
N VAL A 198 -4.57 8.73 0.57
CA VAL A 198 -5.75 9.08 -0.21
C VAL A 198 -6.97 8.88 0.66
N VAL A 199 -7.57 9.98 1.08
CA VAL A 199 -8.84 9.98 1.80
C VAL A 199 -9.95 10.16 0.79
N ALA A 200 -10.91 9.26 0.76
CA ALA A 200 -11.91 9.23 -0.28
C ALA A 200 -13.28 8.76 0.23
N ASP A 201 -14.30 9.17 -0.50
CA ASP A 201 -15.62 8.54 -0.44
C ASP A 201 -15.52 7.07 -0.91
N GLU A 202 -16.24 6.14 -0.28
CA GLU A 202 -16.26 4.74 -0.76
C GLU A 202 -16.80 4.64 -2.19
N ARG A 203 -17.70 5.54 -2.59
CA ARG A 203 -18.20 5.68 -3.97
C ARG A 203 -17.13 6.11 -4.97
N ASP A 204 -15.97 6.55 -4.50
CA ASP A 204 -14.79 6.77 -5.31
C ASP A 204 -13.89 5.51 -5.24
N VAL A 205 -13.22 5.30 -4.10
CA VAL A 205 -12.10 4.36 -4.03
C VAL A 205 -12.50 2.90 -4.14
N LEU A 206 -13.66 2.49 -3.58
CA LEU A 206 -14.13 1.11 -3.70
C LEU A 206 -14.81 0.86 -5.04
N ARG A 207 -15.65 1.81 -5.49
CA ARG A 207 -16.35 1.72 -6.76
C ARG A 207 -15.38 1.68 -7.95
N LEU A 208 -14.28 2.46 -7.92
CA LEU A 208 -13.22 2.35 -8.92
C LEU A 208 -12.74 0.88 -9.05
N ARG A 209 -12.46 0.24 -7.92
CA ARG A 209 -11.89 -1.10 -7.87
C ARG A 209 -12.88 -2.19 -8.27
N THR A 210 -14.13 -2.09 -7.80
CA THR A 210 -15.17 -3.10 -8.07
C THR A 210 -15.79 -2.99 -9.46
N ASN A 211 -15.91 -1.76 -9.99
CA ASN A 211 -16.74 -1.49 -11.17
C ASN A 211 -15.92 -1.12 -12.42
N TYR A 212 -14.78 -0.44 -12.27
CA TYR A 212 -14.06 0.18 -13.38
C TYR A 212 -12.69 -0.45 -13.68
N ARG A 213 -11.99 -1.03 -12.71
CA ARG A 213 -10.77 -1.79 -12.96
C ARG A 213 -11.11 -3.17 -13.52
N LYS A 214 -10.66 -3.43 -14.77
CA LYS A 214 -11.04 -4.61 -15.53
C LYS A 214 -9.83 -5.43 -16.00
N ASP A 215 -8.66 -4.83 -16.05
CA ASP A 215 -7.44 -5.47 -16.56
C ASP A 215 -6.22 -5.15 -15.68
N PRO A 216 -5.90 -6.02 -14.74
CA PRO A 216 -6.68 -7.16 -14.26
C PRO A 216 -7.89 -6.72 -13.42
N PRO A 217 -8.96 -7.53 -13.36
CA PRO A 217 -10.07 -7.26 -12.45
C PRO A 217 -9.62 -7.40 -11.01
N GLU A 218 -10.23 -6.60 -10.12
CA GLU A 218 -9.95 -6.62 -8.69
C GLU A 218 -11.12 -7.24 -7.91
N ASP A 219 -10.80 -8.12 -6.95
CA ASP A 219 -11.75 -8.68 -5.99
C ASP A 219 -11.66 -7.93 -4.67
N VAL A 220 -12.76 -7.31 -4.24
CA VAL A 220 -12.82 -6.46 -3.06
C VAL A 220 -13.60 -7.14 -1.94
N TYR A 221 -12.98 -7.19 -0.76
CA TYR A 221 -13.55 -7.76 0.46
C TYR A 221 -13.59 -6.72 1.57
N ILE A 222 -14.69 -6.63 2.29
CA ILE A 222 -14.88 -5.71 3.43
C ILE A 222 -15.11 -6.54 4.70
N TYR A 223 -14.26 -6.34 5.69
CA TYR A 223 -14.32 -7.04 6.97
C TYR A 223 -14.52 -6.05 8.12
N ARG A 224 -15.65 -6.14 8.83
CA ARG A 224 -15.90 -5.36 10.04
C ARG A 224 -14.98 -5.81 11.16
N SER A 225 -14.18 -4.89 11.69
CA SER A 225 -13.33 -5.14 12.86
C SER A 225 -14.18 -5.28 14.13
N GLN A 226 -13.81 -6.24 14.99
CA GLN A 226 -14.39 -6.46 16.31
C GLN A 226 -13.68 -5.65 17.42
N GLY A 227 -12.90 -4.65 17.05
CA GLY A 227 -12.28 -3.72 18.00
C GLY A 227 -13.31 -2.84 18.73
N SER A 228 -12.94 -2.34 19.91
CA SER A 228 -13.78 -1.35 20.61
C SER A 228 -13.85 -0.04 19.80
N ILE A 229 -14.96 0.69 19.95
CA ILE A 229 -15.13 2.02 19.33
C ILE A 229 -14.01 2.96 19.74
N GLU A 230 -13.58 2.90 21.01
CA GLU A 230 -12.49 3.71 21.52
C GLU A 230 -11.14 3.38 20.84
N SER A 231 -10.89 2.11 20.51
CA SER A 231 -9.73 1.74 19.69
C SER A 231 -9.85 2.26 18.26
N GLY A 232 -11.06 2.27 17.71
CA GLY A 232 -11.35 2.87 16.40
C GLY A 232 -11.10 4.38 16.37
N ARG A 233 -11.51 5.12 17.43
CA ARG A 233 -11.25 6.56 17.57
C ARG A 233 -9.76 6.88 17.63
N ARG A 234 -8.99 6.13 18.45
CA ARG A 234 -7.52 6.28 18.48
C ARG A 234 -6.89 6.01 17.12
N LEU A 235 -7.35 4.96 16.44
CA LEU A 235 -6.86 4.65 15.10
C LEU A 235 -7.17 5.77 14.11
N PHE A 236 -8.40 6.32 14.12
CA PHE A 236 -8.77 7.45 13.26
C PHE A 236 -7.89 8.67 13.50
N LEU A 237 -7.66 9.04 14.76
CA LEU A 237 -6.78 10.15 15.12
C LEU A 237 -5.32 9.89 14.72
N GLU A 238 -4.85 8.65 14.76
CA GLU A 238 -3.52 8.30 14.26
C GLU A 238 -3.42 8.50 12.74
N TYR A 239 -4.44 8.09 11.98
CA TYR A 239 -4.50 8.38 10.54
C TYR A 239 -4.51 9.89 10.26
N VAL A 240 -5.26 10.67 11.05
CA VAL A 240 -5.26 12.15 10.96
C VAL A 240 -3.86 12.70 11.24
N ARG A 241 -3.18 12.20 12.25
CA ARG A 241 -1.81 12.62 12.60
C ARG A 241 -0.82 12.33 11.46
N GLN A 242 -0.89 11.14 10.87
CA GLN A 242 0.00 10.73 9.78
C GLN A 242 -0.23 11.55 8.51
N MET A 243 -1.50 11.73 8.08
CA MET A 243 -1.79 12.54 6.89
C MET A 243 -1.35 14.02 7.07
N ASN A 244 -1.53 14.58 8.26
CA ASN A 244 -1.07 15.94 8.57
C ASN A 244 0.47 16.03 8.59
N ALA A 245 1.15 14.98 9.09
CA ALA A 245 2.61 14.92 9.07
C ALA A 245 3.15 14.90 7.63
N LEU A 246 2.56 14.09 6.74
CA LEU A 246 2.98 14.02 5.33
C LEU A 246 2.78 15.33 4.57
N LYS A 247 1.77 16.14 4.94
CA LYS A 247 1.57 17.46 4.34
C LYS A 247 2.74 18.41 4.62
N THR A 248 3.35 18.32 5.79
CA THR A 248 4.45 19.19 6.23
C THR A 248 5.81 18.59 5.97
N LYS A 249 5.94 17.27 6.09
CA LYS A 249 7.16 16.51 5.90
C LYS A 249 6.84 15.29 5.04
N PRO A 250 7.06 15.38 3.71
CA PRO A 250 6.84 14.24 2.83
C PRO A 250 7.76 13.07 3.19
N ASP A 251 7.35 11.87 2.84
CA ASP A 251 8.12 10.64 3.02
C ASP A 251 8.01 9.76 1.77
N PHE A 252 8.93 8.80 1.61
CA PHE A 252 8.90 7.86 0.51
C PHE A 252 8.04 6.64 0.83
N TYR A 253 7.27 6.21 -0.15
CA TYR A 253 6.72 4.87 -0.18
C TYR A 253 7.86 3.84 -0.30
N ASN A 254 7.75 2.75 0.42
CA ASN A 254 8.68 1.62 0.30
C ASN A 254 7.91 0.30 0.30
N THR A 255 8.10 -0.49 -0.74
CA THR A 255 7.38 -1.76 -0.94
C THR A 255 7.45 -2.72 0.25
N LEU A 256 8.51 -2.67 1.07
CA LEU A 256 8.69 -3.61 2.18
C LEU A 256 8.24 -3.05 3.54
N VAL A 257 8.54 -1.78 3.81
CA VAL A 257 8.46 -1.23 5.19
C VAL A 257 7.56 -0.01 5.35
N ASN A 258 7.11 0.61 4.25
CA ASN A 258 6.29 1.83 4.28
C ASN A 258 5.27 1.77 3.13
N ASN A 259 4.26 0.90 3.27
CA ASN A 259 3.30 0.56 2.23
C ASN A 259 1.88 0.44 2.77
N CYS A 260 0.94 0.15 1.87
CA CYS A 260 -0.49 0.07 2.20
C CYS A 260 -0.83 -0.88 3.36
N THR A 261 0.00 -1.89 3.64
CA THR A 261 -0.29 -2.89 4.68
C THR A 261 0.57 -2.69 5.93
N THR A 262 1.87 -2.42 5.76
CA THR A 262 2.74 -2.15 6.90
C THR A 262 2.32 -0.89 7.64
N ASP A 263 1.90 0.17 6.92
CA ASP A 263 1.46 1.40 7.57
C ASP A 263 0.08 1.26 8.22
N VAL A 264 -0.83 0.43 7.66
CA VAL A 264 -2.06 0.06 8.38
C VAL A 264 -1.72 -0.62 9.71
N TRP A 265 -0.73 -1.53 9.71
CA TRP A 265 -0.27 -2.16 10.95
C TRP A 265 0.42 -1.15 11.87
N TYR A 266 1.32 -0.29 11.38
CA TYR A 266 1.98 0.76 12.18
C TYR A 266 0.96 1.71 12.82
N ASN A 267 -0.05 2.16 12.08
CA ASN A 267 -1.10 3.00 12.61
C ASN A 267 -1.90 2.30 13.73
N SER A 268 -2.04 0.98 13.65
CA SER A 268 -2.73 0.20 14.68
C SER A 268 -1.99 0.14 16.02
N LEU A 269 -0.66 0.38 16.03
CA LEU A 269 0.18 0.35 17.22
C LEU A 269 -0.19 1.41 18.27
N VAL A 270 -0.95 2.43 17.90
CA VAL A 270 -1.54 3.40 18.85
C VAL A 270 -2.43 2.73 19.89
N ASN A 271 -2.90 1.53 19.62
CA ASN A 271 -3.73 0.74 20.51
C ASN A 271 -2.90 -0.26 21.31
N ALA A 272 -3.04 -0.27 22.63
CA ALA A 272 -2.35 -1.23 23.52
C ALA A 272 -2.66 -2.70 23.18
N THR A 273 -3.81 -2.94 22.54
CA THR A 273 -4.24 -4.28 22.12
C THR A 273 -3.92 -4.55 20.63
N HIS A 274 -2.98 -3.83 20.02
CA HIS A 274 -2.56 -4.07 18.65
C HIS A 274 -2.06 -5.51 18.44
N LEU A 275 -2.06 -5.96 17.19
CA LEU A 275 -1.49 -7.26 16.84
C LEU A 275 0.04 -7.17 16.72
N ASN A 276 0.72 -8.23 17.10
CA ASN A 276 2.15 -8.37 16.90
C ASN A 276 2.48 -8.41 15.41
N PHE A 277 3.74 -8.14 15.09
CA PHE A 277 4.21 -8.32 13.72
C PHE A 277 4.12 -9.80 13.31
N SER A 278 3.62 -10.05 12.10
CA SER A 278 3.54 -11.37 11.49
C SER A 278 4.01 -11.28 10.04
N TRP A 279 4.58 -12.37 9.51
CA TRP A 279 4.91 -12.47 8.08
C TRP A 279 3.68 -12.25 7.17
N LYS A 280 2.45 -12.51 7.69
CA LYS A 280 1.18 -12.26 6.99
C LYS A 280 0.96 -10.76 6.69
N ILE A 281 1.63 -9.86 7.42
CA ILE A 281 1.62 -8.42 7.11
C ILE A 281 2.44 -8.12 5.84
N LEU A 282 3.57 -8.81 5.65
CA LEU A 282 4.38 -8.68 4.43
C LEU A 282 3.72 -9.39 3.23
N ALA A 283 3.06 -10.52 3.47
CA ALA A 283 2.23 -11.21 2.49
C ALA A 283 0.77 -10.76 2.68
N SER A 284 0.48 -9.53 2.29
CA SER A 284 -0.70 -8.73 2.63
C SER A 284 -2.05 -9.41 2.37
N GLY A 285 -2.10 -10.36 1.43
CA GLY A 285 -3.30 -11.14 1.15
C GLY A 285 -3.76 -12.04 2.31
N TYR A 286 -2.87 -12.33 3.27
CA TYR A 286 -3.19 -13.12 4.47
C TYR A 286 -3.57 -12.27 5.69
N VAL A 287 -3.61 -10.95 5.56
CA VAL A 287 -4.00 -10.07 6.69
C VAL A 287 -5.42 -10.33 7.19
N PRO A 288 -6.45 -10.53 6.33
CA PRO A 288 -7.78 -10.86 6.83
C PRO A 288 -7.82 -12.16 7.64
N GLU A 289 -7.11 -13.21 7.19
CA GLU A 289 -6.99 -14.46 7.94
C GLU A 289 -6.27 -14.26 9.27
N TYR A 290 -5.19 -13.47 9.30
CA TYR A 290 -4.47 -13.14 10.53
C TYR A 290 -5.34 -12.39 11.54
N LEU A 291 -6.15 -11.42 11.08
CA LEU A 291 -7.12 -10.74 11.92
C LEU A 291 -8.18 -11.70 12.47
N TYR A 292 -8.66 -12.64 11.65
CA TYR A 292 -9.62 -13.65 12.06
C TYR A 292 -9.03 -14.59 13.13
N GLU A 293 -7.85 -15.16 12.89
CA GLU A 293 -7.13 -16.03 13.84
C GLU A 293 -6.87 -15.33 15.18
N SER A 294 -6.70 -14.02 15.15
CA SER A 294 -6.46 -13.17 16.34
C SER A 294 -7.75 -12.67 17.02
N GLY A 295 -8.93 -13.14 16.59
CA GLY A 295 -10.22 -12.74 17.15
C GLY A 295 -10.58 -11.27 16.88
N ARG A 296 -10.01 -10.67 15.81
CA ARG A 296 -10.29 -9.28 15.42
C ARG A 296 -11.40 -9.16 14.38
N LEU A 297 -11.83 -10.27 13.82
CA LEU A 297 -13.01 -10.37 12.96
C LEU A 297 -14.04 -11.29 13.59
N ASP A 298 -15.24 -11.37 12.99
CA ASP A 298 -16.31 -12.25 13.45
C ASP A 298 -15.89 -13.73 13.33
N THR A 299 -15.69 -14.37 14.47
CA THR A 299 -15.31 -15.79 14.57
C THR A 299 -16.51 -16.71 14.77
N SER A 300 -17.74 -16.19 14.74
CA SER A 300 -18.97 -17.01 14.78
C SER A 300 -19.15 -17.87 13.54
N LEU A 301 -18.47 -17.53 12.45
CA LEU A 301 -18.45 -18.23 11.17
C LEU A 301 -17.05 -18.76 10.88
N PRO A 302 -16.89 -19.90 10.17
CA PRO A 302 -15.60 -20.29 9.62
C PRO A 302 -15.05 -19.23 8.65
N PHE A 303 -13.73 -19.03 8.64
CA PHE A 303 -13.10 -17.97 7.81
C PHE A 303 -13.50 -18.03 6.32
N PRO A 304 -13.58 -19.18 5.64
CA PRO A 304 -14.01 -19.23 4.24
C PRO A 304 -15.42 -18.69 4.02
N GLU A 305 -16.32 -18.91 4.99
CA GLU A 305 -17.69 -18.39 4.95
C GLU A 305 -17.71 -16.87 5.19
N LEU A 306 -16.95 -16.39 6.17
CA LEU A 306 -16.78 -14.96 6.43
C LEU A 306 -16.21 -14.26 5.17
N GLN A 307 -15.17 -14.83 4.55
CA GLN A 307 -14.57 -14.31 3.33
C GLN A 307 -15.58 -14.24 2.18
N ARG A 308 -16.38 -15.29 1.97
CA ARG A 308 -17.42 -15.28 0.94
C ARG A 308 -18.43 -14.15 1.15
N ARG A 309 -18.88 -13.91 2.40
CA ARG A 309 -19.78 -12.82 2.75
C ARG A 309 -19.15 -11.44 2.60
N ALA A 310 -17.86 -11.34 2.89
CA ALA A 310 -17.09 -10.11 2.79
C ALA A 310 -16.87 -9.66 1.34
N HIS A 311 -16.95 -10.55 0.33
CA HIS A 311 -16.80 -10.21 -1.07
C HIS A 311 -17.93 -9.28 -1.54
N VAL A 312 -17.62 -8.10 -2.08
CA VAL A 312 -18.61 -7.04 -2.32
C VAL A 312 -18.83 -6.71 -3.80
N ASN A 313 -18.05 -7.24 -4.74
CA ASN A 313 -18.08 -6.82 -6.15
C ASN A 313 -19.47 -6.84 -6.78
N THR A 314 -20.22 -7.94 -6.64
CA THR A 314 -21.56 -8.06 -7.22
C THR A 314 -22.52 -7.01 -6.64
N ARG A 315 -22.46 -6.76 -5.32
CA ARG A 315 -23.28 -5.75 -4.65
C ARG A 315 -22.89 -4.33 -5.06
N ALA A 316 -21.58 -4.08 -5.20
CA ALA A 316 -21.05 -2.79 -5.63
C ALA A 316 -21.44 -2.47 -7.09
N GLN A 317 -21.37 -3.46 -7.98
CA GLN A 317 -21.81 -3.31 -9.37
C GLN A 317 -23.31 -3.03 -9.46
N ALA A 318 -24.13 -3.72 -8.66
CA ALA A 318 -25.57 -3.47 -8.60
C ALA A 318 -25.93 -2.10 -7.99
N ALA A 319 -25.04 -1.54 -7.14
CA ALA A 319 -25.24 -0.26 -6.47
C ALA A 319 -24.48 0.91 -7.15
N ASP A 320 -23.96 0.75 -8.36
CA ASP A 320 -23.02 1.67 -9.03
C ASP A 320 -23.40 3.16 -8.87
N THR A 321 -24.62 3.55 -9.15
CA THR A 321 -25.11 4.93 -9.08
C THR A 321 -25.91 5.24 -7.81
N ALA A 322 -26.03 4.28 -6.90
CA ALA A 322 -26.86 4.44 -5.71
C ALA A 322 -26.26 5.48 -4.75
N PRO A 323 -27.06 6.43 -4.23
CA PRO A 323 -26.59 7.42 -3.26
C PRO A 323 -26.16 6.77 -1.93
N ASP A 324 -26.73 5.62 -1.61
CA ASP A 324 -26.47 4.81 -0.42
C ASP A 324 -25.54 3.61 -0.70
N PHE A 325 -24.57 3.79 -1.60
CA PHE A 325 -23.61 2.78 -2.04
C PHE A 325 -22.95 2.05 -0.86
N SER A 326 -22.42 2.77 0.12
CA SER A 326 -21.71 2.21 1.29
C SER A 326 -22.58 1.27 2.13
N ARG A 327 -23.88 1.56 2.24
CA ARG A 327 -24.86 0.70 2.89
C ARG A 327 -25.11 -0.57 2.05
N ARG A 328 -25.39 -0.41 0.75
CA ARG A 328 -25.75 -1.52 -0.14
C ARG A 328 -24.63 -2.54 -0.30
N ILE A 329 -23.38 -2.12 -0.33
CA ILE A 329 -22.25 -3.07 -0.46
C ILE A 329 -22.06 -3.94 0.79
N ARG A 330 -22.66 -3.56 1.94
CA ARG A 330 -22.62 -4.30 3.20
C ARG A 330 -23.86 -5.15 3.46
N GLU A 331 -24.93 -4.94 2.71
CA GLU A 331 -26.14 -5.75 2.84
C GLU A 331 -25.86 -7.22 2.49
N PRO A 332 -26.44 -8.20 3.22
CA PRO A 332 -26.33 -9.59 2.83
C PRO A 332 -26.86 -9.76 1.39
N ALA A 333 -26.18 -10.59 0.58
CA ALA A 333 -26.70 -10.94 -0.74
C ALA A 333 -28.13 -11.48 -0.57
N ALA A 334 -29.08 -10.90 -1.28
CA ALA A 334 -30.46 -11.40 -1.29
C ALA A 334 -30.40 -12.90 -1.64
N ASN A 335 -30.92 -13.76 -0.74
CA ASN A 335 -30.91 -15.19 -0.93
C ASN A 335 -31.59 -15.52 -2.28
N SER A 336 -30.80 -16.02 -3.22
CA SER A 336 -31.31 -16.64 -4.47
C SER A 336 -31.96 -18.01 -4.22
N THR A 337 -32.58 -18.20 -3.06
CA THR A 337 -33.21 -19.45 -2.66
C THR A 337 -34.69 -19.21 -2.37
N GLN A 338 -35.44 -18.90 -3.42
CA GLN A 338 -36.91 -19.22 -3.50
C GLN A 338 -37.39 -19.18 -4.97
N GLN A 339 -36.75 -19.95 -5.84
CA GLN A 339 -37.54 -20.50 -6.95
C GLN A 339 -38.14 -21.80 -6.44
N LYS A 340 -39.33 -21.69 -5.81
CA LYS A 340 -40.22 -22.81 -5.58
C LYS A 340 -40.57 -23.40 -6.95
N PRO A 341 -40.40 -24.71 -7.20
CA PRO A 341 -40.88 -25.30 -8.44
C PRO A 341 -42.40 -25.13 -8.50
N SER A 342 -42.89 -24.58 -9.60
CA SER A 342 -44.32 -24.56 -9.93
C SER A 342 -44.86 -25.99 -9.89
N PRO A 343 -46.02 -26.23 -9.26
CA PRO A 343 -46.70 -27.54 -9.35
C PRO A 343 -47.02 -27.81 -10.81
N LYS A 344 -46.54 -28.93 -11.33
CA LYS A 344 -46.99 -29.48 -12.60
C LYS A 344 -48.46 -29.89 -12.40
N ASP A 345 -49.36 -29.23 -13.10
CA ASP A 345 -50.72 -29.68 -13.28
C ASP A 345 -50.73 -31.04 -14.00
N ASN A 346 -51.36 -32.03 -13.37
CA ASN A 346 -51.73 -33.29 -14.00
C ASN A 346 -52.96 -33.09 -14.90
#